data_45cf8c0c3b2ed0a1e95ce3513b7f6ecf
#
_entry.id   45cf8c0c3b2ed0a1e95ce3513b7f6ecf
#
_cell.length_a   1.000
_cell.length_b   1.000
_cell.length_c   1.000
_cell.angle_alpha   90.00
_cell.angle_beta   90.00
_cell.angle_gamma   90.00
#
_symmetry.space_group_name_H-M   'P 1'
#
loop_
_entity.id
_entity.type
_entity.pdbx_description
1 polymer ?
#
loop_
_entity_poly.entity_id
_entity_poly.type
_entity_poly.pdbx_seq_one_letter_code
_entity_poly.pdbx_strand_id
1 'polypeptide(L)'
;MSRIKLRVADFHCDVLSKMQAITNMNFDNDHRLDVTKQRLISGGVDLQVFAIYLSATRGRPSFESILGQIELYRQKIITAEGLQWLRWKEEVEKCE
;
A
#
# COMPACT_ATOMS: atom_id res chain seq x y z
N MET A 1 -9.59 -11.88 30.71
CA MET A 1 -8.73 -10.70 30.71
C MET A 1 -8.88 -9.95 29.40
N SER A 2 -9.30 -8.71 29.50
CA SER A 2 -9.44 -7.92 28.30
C SER A 2 -8.08 -7.44 27.82
N ARG A 3 -7.88 -7.46 26.51
CA ARG A 3 -6.69 -6.91 25.90
C ARG A 3 -7.05 -5.66 25.17
N ILE A 4 -6.29 -4.60 25.44
CA ILE A 4 -6.41 -3.42 24.62
C ILE A 4 -5.56 -3.66 23.39
N LYS A 5 -6.22 -3.85 22.27
CA LYS A 5 -5.54 -4.00 21.02
C LYS A 5 -5.40 -2.62 20.38
N LEU A 6 -4.18 -2.14 20.30
CA LEU A 6 -3.92 -0.89 19.60
C LEU A 6 -4.07 -1.12 18.12
N ARG A 7 -4.90 -0.30 17.50
CA ARG A 7 -5.07 -0.33 16.04
C ARG A 7 -4.32 0.84 15.45
N VAL A 8 -3.53 0.54 14.44
CA VAL A 8 -2.73 1.56 13.76
C VAL A 8 -3.25 1.71 12.35
N ALA A 9 -3.58 2.94 11.98
CA ALA A 9 -3.97 3.30 10.62
C ALA A 9 -2.98 4.33 10.11
N ASP A 10 -2.37 4.03 8.97
CA ASP A 10 -1.47 4.95 8.30
C ASP A 10 -2.16 5.44 7.03
N PHE A 11 -2.31 6.75 6.89
CA PHE A 11 -3.10 7.32 5.81
C PHE A 11 -2.28 7.72 4.58
N HIS A 12 -0.98 7.43 4.57
CA HIS A 12 -0.17 7.80 3.41
C HIS A 12 1.09 6.95 3.29
N CYS A 13 1.29 6.35 2.12
CA CYS A 13 2.59 5.82 1.74
C CYS A 13 2.75 5.93 0.23
N ASP A 14 3.98 6.09 -0.23
CA ASP A 14 4.31 6.36 -1.63
C ASP A 14 4.97 5.18 -2.35
N VAL A 15 4.76 3.95 -1.87
CA VAL A 15 5.43 2.79 -2.46
C VAL A 15 5.07 2.57 -3.93
N LEU A 16 3.87 2.94 -4.34
CA LEU A 16 3.45 2.77 -5.73
C LEU A 16 4.30 3.59 -6.68
N SER A 17 4.62 4.81 -6.31
CA SER A 17 5.50 5.68 -7.10
C SER A 17 6.88 5.05 -7.25
N LYS A 18 7.42 4.52 -6.17
CA LYS A 18 8.75 3.91 -6.19
C LYS A 18 8.75 2.60 -6.98
N MET A 19 7.71 1.77 -6.82
CA MET A 19 7.59 0.53 -7.57
C MET A 19 7.42 0.80 -9.06
N GLN A 20 6.80 1.91 -9.43
CA GLN A 20 6.67 2.31 -10.82
C GLN A 20 8.02 2.75 -11.40
N ALA A 21 8.80 3.47 -10.61
CA ALA A 21 10.08 4.00 -11.04
C ALA A 21 11.16 2.91 -11.16
N ILE A 22 11.09 1.90 -10.31
CA ILE A 22 12.09 0.84 -10.25
C ILE A 22 11.38 -0.50 -10.53
N THR A 23 11.81 -1.18 -11.59
CA THR A 23 11.23 -2.46 -11.95
C THR A 23 11.66 -3.58 -11.00
N ASN A 24 10.86 -4.64 -10.96
CA ASN A 24 11.16 -5.86 -10.21
C ASN A 24 11.24 -5.69 -8.69
N MET A 25 10.51 -4.72 -8.15
CA MET A 25 10.33 -4.62 -6.70
C MET A 25 9.19 -5.51 -6.26
N ASN A 26 9.36 -6.18 -5.12
CA ASN A 26 8.27 -6.96 -4.55
C ASN A 26 7.75 -6.27 -3.29
N PHE A 27 6.45 -6.32 -3.11
CA PHE A 27 5.83 -5.67 -1.96
C PHE A 27 5.96 -6.49 -0.67
N ASP A 28 6.25 -7.77 -0.78
CA ASP A 28 6.27 -8.64 0.39
C ASP A 28 7.37 -8.25 1.38
N ASN A 29 8.58 -8.04 0.90
CA ASN A 29 9.72 -7.80 1.79
C ASN A 29 10.88 -7.05 1.14
N ASP A 30 10.64 -6.30 0.08
CA ASP A 30 11.72 -5.58 -0.60
C ASP A 30 12.27 -4.48 0.31
N HIS A 31 13.52 -4.61 0.69
CA HIS A 31 14.15 -3.68 1.65
C HIS A 31 14.30 -2.25 1.12
N ARG A 32 14.15 -2.06 -0.19
CA ARG A 32 14.21 -0.73 -0.80
C ARG A 32 12.92 0.07 -0.61
N LEU A 33 11.85 -0.59 -0.19
CA LEU A 33 10.56 0.04 0.08
C LEU A 33 10.43 0.36 1.57
N ASP A 34 9.89 1.53 1.88
CA ASP A 34 9.64 1.91 3.27
C ASP A 34 8.48 1.13 3.87
N VAL A 35 7.49 0.82 3.05
CA VAL A 35 6.32 0.02 3.46
C VAL A 35 6.32 -1.27 2.65
N THR A 36 6.26 -2.39 3.35
CA THR A 36 6.13 -3.72 2.74
C THR A 36 5.12 -4.50 3.56
N LYS A 37 4.61 -5.59 2.98
CA LYS A 37 3.71 -6.49 3.72
C LYS A 37 4.35 -6.94 5.03
N GLN A 38 5.62 -7.33 4.99
CA GLN A 38 6.34 -7.77 6.18
C GLN A 38 6.39 -6.68 7.25
N ARG A 39 6.68 -5.44 6.86
CA ARG A 39 6.75 -4.32 7.79
C ARG A 39 5.39 -3.93 8.34
N LEU A 40 4.33 -4.02 7.54
CA LEU A 40 2.98 -3.75 8.00
C LEU A 40 2.59 -4.74 9.10
N ILE A 41 2.86 -6.01 8.88
CA ILE A 41 2.56 -7.06 9.87
C ILE A 41 3.42 -6.87 11.12
N SER A 42 4.73 -6.69 10.95
CA SER A 42 5.65 -6.53 12.08
C SER A 42 5.36 -5.27 12.89
N GLY A 43 4.95 -4.20 12.22
CA GLY A 43 4.64 -2.94 12.87
C GLY A 43 3.24 -2.84 13.44
N GLY A 44 2.40 -3.86 13.23
CA GLY A 44 1.05 -3.86 13.74
C GLY A 44 0.12 -2.87 13.05
N VAL A 45 0.40 -2.56 11.77
CA VAL A 45 -0.47 -1.65 11.01
C VAL A 45 -1.68 -2.41 10.52
N ASP A 46 -2.86 -1.99 10.92
CA ASP A 46 -4.11 -2.64 10.55
C ASP A 46 -4.69 -2.09 9.26
N LEU A 47 -4.47 -0.80 8.99
CA LEU A 47 -5.01 -0.13 7.81
C LEU A 47 -3.91 0.72 7.17
N GLN A 48 -3.70 0.53 5.87
CA GLN A 48 -2.72 1.32 5.13
C GLN A 48 -3.37 1.93 3.90
N VAL A 49 -3.27 3.24 3.77
CA VAL A 49 -3.71 3.97 2.57
C VAL A 49 -2.50 4.16 1.66
N PHE A 50 -2.67 3.79 0.40
CA PHE A 50 -1.63 3.91 -0.61
C PHE A 50 -1.91 5.13 -1.49
N ALA A 51 -0.96 6.04 -1.54
CA ALA A 51 -1.10 7.25 -2.33
C ALA A 51 -0.65 7.03 -3.77
N ILE A 52 -1.32 7.70 -4.68
CA ILE A 52 -0.85 7.81 -6.06
C ILE A 52 -0.09 9.13 -6.12
N TYR A 53 1.22 9.05 -6.32
CA TYR A 53 2.10 10.20 -6.28
C TYR A 53 2.86 10.32 -7.58
N LEU A 54 2.84 11.52 -8.17
CA LEU A 54 3.57 11.83 -9.38
C LEU A 54 4.56 12.95 -9.08
N SER A 55 5.85 12.64 -9.29
CA SER A 55 6.91 13.62 -9.03
C SER A 55 6.97 14.65 -10.15
N ALA A 56 6.98 15.93 -9.78
CA ALA A 56 7.13 17.02 -10.74
C ALA A 56 8.51 17.04 -11.40
N THR A 57 9.50 16.41 -10.78
CA THR A 57 10.85 16.36 -11.34
C THR A 57 10.97 15.45 -12.55
N ARG A 58 9.97 14.59 -12.78
CA ARG A 58 9.95 13.67 -13.92
C ARG A 58 9.18 14.21 -15.10
N GLY A 59 8.90 15.51 -15.08
CA GLY A 59 8.15 16.16 -16.13
C GLY A 59 6.66 16.24 -15.80
N ARG A 60 5.85 16.42 -16.83
CA ARG A 60 4.41 16.62 -16.65
C ARG A 60 3.73 15.31 -16.25
N PRO A 61 2.94 15.30 -15.16
CA PRO A 61 2.18 14.12 -14.79
C PRO A 61 1.25 13.70 -15.93
N SER A 62 1.20 12.40 -16.19
CA SER A 62 0.35 11.84 -17.24
C SER A 62 -0.71 10.94 -16.67
N PHE A 63 -1.83 10.85 -17.39
CA PHE A 63 -2.90 9.91 -17.01
C PHE A 63 -2.40 8.47 -17.04
N GLU A 64 -1.50 8.16 -17.96
CA GLU A 64 -0.90 6.82 -18.05
C GLU A 64 -0.10 6.46 -16.80
N SER A 65 0.62 7.43 -16.23
CA SER A 65 1.36 7.20 -14.98
C SER A 65 0.42 6.90 -13.82
N ILE A 66 -0.72 7.58 -13.76
CA ILE A 66 -1.73 7.33 -12.74
C ILE A 66 -2.28 5.92 -12.90
N LEU A 67 -2.66 5.54 -14.10
CA LEU A 67 -3.17 4.19 -14.38
C LEU A 67 -2.13 3.13 -14.07
N GLY A 68 -0.85 3.40 -14.33
CA GLY A 68 0.23 2.48 -14.02
C GLY A 68 0.34 2.20 -12.53
N GLN A 69 0.20 3.22 -11.69
CA GLN A 69 0.24 3.03 -10.25
C GLN A 69 -0.99 2.29 -9.74
N ILE A 70 -2.16 2.57 -10.30
CA ILE A 70 -3.37 1.83 -9.95
C ILE A 70 -3.21 0.35 -10.31
N GLU A 71 -2.62 0.06 -11.46
CA GLU A 71 -2.41 -1.32 -11.89
C GLU A 71 -1.41 -2.05 -10.99
N LEU A 72 -0.35 -1.35 -10.54
CA LEU A 72 0.59 -1.92 -9.56
C LEU A 72 -0.13 -2.27 -8.27
N TYR A 73 -1.01 -1.40 -7.82
CA TYR A 73 -1.80 -1.65 -6.62
C TYR A 73 -2.65 -2.91 -6.79
N ARG A 74 -3.32 -3.03 -7.92
CA ARG A 74 -4.17 -4.19 -8.19
C ARG A 74 -3.39 -5.49 -8.33
N GLN A 75 -2.22 -5.44 -8.95
CA GLN A 75 -1.44 -6.64 -9.23
C GLN A 75 -0.52 -7.06 -8.10
N LYS A 76 0.03 -6.10 -7.36
CA LYS A 76 1.08 -6.37 -6.38
C LYS A 76 0.65 -6.20 -4.93
N ILE A 77 -0.32 -5.35 -4.67
CA ILE A 77 -0.69 -5.00 -3.30
C ILE A 77 -1.90 -5.81 -2.84
N ILE A 78 -3.05 -5.63 -3.49
CA ILE A 78 -4.30 -6.26 -3.00
C ILE A 78 -4.34 -7.76 -3.25
N THR A 79 -3.45 -8.29 -4.07
CA THR A 79 -3.32 -9.73 -4.28
C THR A 79 -2.38 -10.39 -3.28
N ALA A 80 -1.65 -9.61 -2.48
CA ALA A 80 -0.74 -10.16 -1.49
C ALA A 80 -1.52 -10.88 -0.41
N GLU A 81 -1.06 -12.08 -0.06
CA GLU A 81 -1.73 -12.89 0.94
C GLU A 81 -1.77 -12.16 2.29
N GLY A 82 -2.94 -12.17 2.92
CA GLY A 82 -3.12 -11.51 4.20
C GLY A 82 -3.53 -10.06 4.11
N LEU A 83 -3.65 -9.52 2.90
CA LEU A 83 -4.11 -8.16 2.68
C LEU A 83 -5.49 -8.17 2.04
N GLN A 84 -6.30 -7.19 2.41
CA GLN A 84 -7.65 -7.04 1.89
C GLN A 84 -7.85 -5.61 1.40
N TRP A 85 -8.39 -5.49 0.19
CA TRP A 85 -8.77 -4.20 -0.36
C TRP A 85 -10.06 -3.72 0.30
N LEU A 86 -10.00 -2.54 0.91
CA LEU A 86 -11.17 -1.93 1.54
C LEU A 86 -11.71 -0.83 0.63
N ARG A 87 -12.95 -0.97 0.22
CA ARG A 87 -13.64 -0.02 -0.65
C ARG A 87 -14.79 0.68 0.06
N TRP A 88 -15.40 0.00 1.03
CA TRP A 88 -16.62 0.43 1.68
C TRP A 88 -16.48 0.33 3.19
N LYS A 89 -17.21 1.20 3.89
CA LYS A 89 -17.21 1.21 5.34
C LYS A 89 -17.56 -0.15 5.93
N GLU A 90 -18.52 -0.83 5.33
CA GLU A 90 -18.96 -2.13 5.82
C GLU A 90 -17.87 -3.20 5.77
N GLU A 91 -16.95 -3.07 4.83
CA GLU A 91 -15.82 -4.01 4.74
C GLU A 91 -14.87 -3.87 5.92
N VAL A 92 -14.72 -2.66 6.46
CA VAL A 92 -13.87 -2.42 7.62
C VAL A 92 -14.39 -3.17 8.85
N GLU A 93 -15.71 -3.18 9.03
CA GLU A 93 -16.34 -3.84 10.16
C GLU A 93 -16.16 -5.36 10.13
N LYS A 94 -15.96 -5.93 8.95
CA LYS A 94 -15.79 -7.36 8.74
C LYS A 94 -14.33 -7.80 8.77
N CYS A 95 -13.39 -6.85 8.79
CA CYS A 95 -11.96 -7.17 8.87
C CYS A 95 -11.58 -7.60 10.27
N GLU A 96 -10.80 -8.64 10.35
CA GLU A 96 -10.26 -9.12 11.62
C GLU A 96 -8.74 -9.00 11.67
#